data_6fd1a9f9d7f747f8ac2f5982ea78a055
#
_entry.id   6fd1a9f9d7f747f8ac2f5982ea78a055
#
_cell.length_a   1.000
_cell.length_b   1.000
_cell.length_c   1.000
_cell.angle_alpha   90.00
_cell.angle_beta   90.00
_cell.angle_gamma   90.00
#
_symmetry.space_group_name_H-M   'P 1'
#
loop_
_entity.id
_entity.type
_entity.pdbx_description
1 polymer ?
#
loop_
_entity_poly.entity_id
_entity_poly.type
_entity_poly.pdbx_seq_one_letter_code
_entity_poly.pdbx_strand_id
1 'polypeptide(L)'
;MQSLISNGGVALLRLVALSTVAALLSQAAIADTYQKGQHIEPAFEGWRPLDDGSFNMMFGYMNVNWAEEPNVQIGEDNMFSPGEADRGQPTHFLPRRNRFTFEVNVPSDWGDRELVWTLDVNGVERKAYGTLKADYLVDNMVIASETGSLGAGTSSPESRANMPPIVTVQGDQIRIVRAGQPLSLRTSVADDGLPTPTDPVQEAINFAEFVGGPLAVAFVTAESVAERRLSSPPIKVTVQKVNGLFLSWNVYRGEGKVTFDPPQSKPWEDTRTSANSPWGALWLPPAVPEDGMYDVSVTFDEPGNYTLWGRADDGGLFHDGYITVNVTE
;
A
#
# COMPACT_ATOMS: atom_id res chain seq x y z
N MET A 1 -25.93 -6.03 65.37
CA MET A 1 -24.78 -6.62 64.61
C MET A 1 -25.12 -6.88 63.14
N GLN A 2 -26.17 -6.29 62.54
CA GLN A 2 -26.61 -6.52 61.17
C GLN A 2 -26.45 -5.32 60.21
N SER A 3 -25.96 -4.17 60.65
CA SER A 3 -25.84 -2.97 59.78
C SER A 3 -24.48 -2.69 59.23
N LEU A 4 -23.43 -3.43 59.60
CA LEU A 4 -22.06 -3.22 59.15
C LEU A 4 -21.67 -4.02 57.89
N ILE A 5 -22.44 -5.06 57.52
CA ILE A 5 -22.13 -5.92 56.34
C ILE A 5 -22.69 -5.34 55.02
N SER A 6 -23.71 -4.50 55.07
CA SER A 6 -24.37 -3.92 53.88
C SER A 6 -23.55 -2.83 53.21
N ASN A 7 -22.78 -2.03 53.95
CA ASN A 7 -22.03 -0.90 53.40
C ASN A 7 -20.70 -1.30 52.77
N GLY A 8 -20.08 -2.41 53.17
CA GLY A 8 -18.86 -2.92 52.58
C GLY A 8 -19.05 -3.50 51.17
N GLY A 9 -20.16 -4.20 50.93
CA GLY A 9 -20.47 -4.79 49.63
C GLY A 9 -20.78 -3.76 48.55
N VAL A 10 -21.47 -2.69 48.89
CA VAL A 10 -21.80 -1.59 47.96
C VAL A 10 -20.56 -0.78 47.62
N ALA A 11 -19.64 -0.58 48.56
CA ALA A 11 -18.37 0.13 48.31
C ALA A 11 -17.42 -0.69 47.40
N LEU A 12 -17.36 -2.00 47.60
CA LEU A 12 -16.57 -2.92 46.77
C LEU A 12 -17.06 -2.98 45.30
N LEU A 13 -18.39 -3.07 45.12
CA LEU A 13 -19.02 -3.05 43.80
C LEU A 13 -18.79 -1.73 43.06
N ARG A 14 -18.81 -0.59 43.76
CA ARG A 14 -18.53 0.72 43.19
C ARG A 14 -17.06 0.88 42.78
N LEU A 15 -16.13 0.35 43.56
CA LEU A 15 -14.69 0.35 43.24
C LEU A 15 -14.37 -0.53 42.01
N VAL A 16 -14.98 -1.71 41.90
CA VAL A 16 -14.84 -2.61 40.76
C VAL A 16 -15.45 -1.98 39.50
N ALA A 17 -16.61 -1.34 39.59
CA ALA A 17 -17.23 -0.67 38.45
C ALA A 17 -16.41 0.55 37.98
N LEU A 18 -15.83 1.34 38.88
CA LEU A 18 -14.96 2.46 38.51
C LEU A 18 -13.64 1.99 37.85
N SER A 19 -13.05 0.90 38.32
CA SER A 19 -11.82 0.36 37.72
C SER A 19 -12.05 -0.24 36.36
N THR A 20 -13.19 -0.88 36.07
CA THR A 20 -13.56 -1.38 34.75
C THR A 20 -13.83 -0.26 33.75
N VAL A 21 -14.52 0.81 34.17
CA VAL A 21 -14.74 1.99 33.31
C VAL A 21 -13.44 2.72 33.00
N ALA A 22 -12.53 2.86 33.97
CA ALA A 22 -11.22 3.47 33.73
C ALA A 22 -10.33 2.64 32.80
N ALA A 23 -10.39 1.30 32.86
CA ALA A 23 -9.66 0.39 31.97
C ALA A 23 -10.23 0.43 30.53
N LEU A 24 -11.55 0.58 30.35
CA LEU A 24 -12.18 0.73 29.04
C LEU A 24 -11.86 2.09 28.39
N LEU A 25 -11.79 3.15 29.19
CA LEU A 25 -11.43 4.49 28.70
C LEU A 25 -9.96 4.57 28.30
N SER A 26 -9.04 3.85 28.98
CA SER A 26 -7.62 3.81 28.62
C SER A 26 -7.37 3.03 27.33
N GLN A 27 -8.15 2.01 27.01
CA GLN A 27 -8.04 1.27 25.74
C GLN A 27 -8.54 2.10 24.54
N ALA A 28 -9.59 2.89 24.71
CA ALA A 28 -10.08 3.79 23.67
C ALA A 28 -9.07 4.91 23.36
N ALA A 29 -8.36 5.43 24.36
CA ALA A 29 -7.32 6.46 24.16
C ALA A 29 -6.08 5.92 23.42
N ILE A 30 -5.71 4.65 23.62
CA ILE A 30 -4.58 4.03 22.89
C ILE A 30 -4.93 3.78 21.42
N ALA A 31 -6.18 3.42 21.10
CA ALA A 31 -6.62 3.19 19.73
C ALA A 31 -6.61 4.47 18.88
N ASP A 32 -6.81 5.63 19.47
CA ASP A 32 -6.86 6.93 18.78
C ASP A 32 -5.46 7.48 18.45
N THR A 33 -4.44 7.06 19.17
CA THR A 33 -3.07 7.60 19.06
C THR A 33 -2.41 7.29 17.71
N TYR A 34 -2.82 6.22 17.03
CA TYR A 34 -2.25 5.78 15.75
C TYR A 34 -3.08 6.14 14.52
N GLN A 35 -4.21 6.80 14.66
CA GLN A 35 -5.05 7.16 13.51
C GLN A 35 -4.47 8.36 12.76
N LYS A 36 -4.02 9.38 13.50
CA LYS A 36 -3.54 10.66 12.97
C LYS A 36 -2.42 11.23 13.83
N GLY A 37 -1.71 12.24 13.29
CA GLY A 37 -0.72 13.03 14.03
C GLY A 37 0.64 12.34 14.17
N GLN A 38 0.86 11.21 13.50
CA GLN A 38 2.14 10.51 13.52
C GLN A 38 3.03 10.97 12.37
N HIS A 39 4.31 10.67 12.49
CA HIS A 39 5.34 10.95 11.49
C HIS A 39 5.35 9.94 10.34
N ILE A 40 6.23 10.21 9.36
CA ILE A 40 6.52 9.31 8.24
C ILE A 40 7.98 8.89 8.33
N GLU A 41 8.24 7.59 8.17
CA GLU A 41 9.58 7.02 8.06
C GLU A 41 9.91 6.82 6.58
N PRO A 42 10.79 7.63 5.95
CA PRO A 42 11.29 7.34 4.62
C PRO A 42 12.15 6.07 4.66
N ALA A 43 12.17 5.32 3.56
CA ALA A 43 12.90 4.07 3.45
C ALA A 43 13.69 4.02 2.14
N PHE A 44 14.94 3.57 2.21
CA PHE A 44 15.69 3.14 1.06
C PHE A 44 15.46 1.66 0.84
N GLU A 45 14.94 1.31 -0.34
CA GLU A 45 14.53 -0.07 -0.68
C GLU A 45 15.63 -0.85 -1.42
N GLY A 46 16.61 -0.14 -1.98
CA GLY A 46 17.70 -0.71 -2.74
C GLY A 46 17.95 0.01 -4.06
N TRP A 47 18.74 -0.61 -4.93
CA TRP A 47 19.13 -0.03 -6.22
C TRP A 47 19.27 -1.10 -7.29
N ARG A 48 19.15 -0.69 -8.55
CA ARG A 48 19.42 -1.53 -9.73
C ARG A 48 20.18 -0.78 -10.79
N PRO A 49 21.07 -1.47 -11.56
CA PRO A 49 21.74 -0.88 -12.71
C PRO A 49 20.77 -0.71 -13.88
N LEU A 50 21.06 0.28 -14.74
CA LEU A 50 20.38 0.49 -16.01
C LEU A 50 21.32 0.20 -17.18
N ASP A 51 20.77 -0.03 -18.37
CA ASP A 51 21.54 -0.37 -19.59
C ASP A 51 22.51 0.73 -20.04
N ASP A 52 22.22 1.98 -19.69
CA ASP A 52 23.09 3.13 -19.98
C ASP A 52 24.25 3.31 -18.98
N GLY A 53 24.35 2.42 -18.01
CA GLY A 53 25.36 2.43 -16.95
C GLY A 53 25.04 3.32 -15.77
N SER A 54 23.91 4.02 -15.77
CA SER A 54 23.38 4.73 -14.61
C SER A 54 22.69 3.76 -13.64
N PHE A 55 22.24 4.25 -12.49
CA PHE A 55 21.58 3.43 -11.47
C PHE A 55 20.27 4.08 -11.03
N ASN A 56 19.25 3.26 -10.78
CA ASN A 56 18.05 3.70 -10.09
C ASN A 56 18.10 3.29 -8.62
N MET A 57 17.99 4.28 -7.75
CA MET A 57 17.80 4.10 -6.31
C MET A 57 16.31 4.12 -6.00
N MET A 58 15.81 3.08 -5.36
CA MET A 58 14.40 2.88 -5.05
C MET A 58 14.10 3.33 -3.63
N PHE A 59 13.02 4.07 -3.47
CA PHE A 59 12.56 4.57 -2.18
C PHE A 59 11.09 4.22 -1.96
N GLY A 60 10.77 4.06 -0.70
CA GLY A 60 9.42 3.92 -0.18
C GLY A 60 9.30 4.61 1.17
N TYR A 61 8.21 4.38 1.87
CA TYR A 61 8.01 4.98 3.19
C TYR A 61 7.02 4.17 4.04
N MET A 62 7.04 4.46 5.34
CA MET A 62 6.03 4.04 6.30
C MET A 62 5.37 5.28 6.89
N ASN A 63 4.16 5.59 6.46
CA ASN A 63 3.30 6.54 7.17
C ASN A 63 2.70 5.83 8.39
N VAL A 64 3.08 6.24 9.58
CA VAL A 64 2.67 5.56 10.82
C VAL A 64 1.17 5.69 11.08
N ASN A 65 0.51 6.67 10.46
CA ASN A 65 -0.93 6.87 10.56
C ASN A 65 -1.72 5.77 9.82
N TRP A 66 -2.92 5.48 10.34
CA TRP A 66 -3.89 4.58 9.71
C TRP A 66 -4.94 5.29 8.85
N ALA A 67 -5.16 6.59 9.10
CA ALA A 67 -6.23 7.36 8.45
C ALA A 67 -5.80 8.75 7.98
N GLU A 68 -4.61 9.23 8.35
CA GLU A 68 -4.10 10.51 7.89
C GLU A 68 -3.19 10.33 6.68
N GLU A 69 -3.42 11.17 5.68
CA GLU A 69 -2.64 11.28 4.45
C GLU A 69 -1.99 12.66 4.40
N PRO A 70 -0.83 12.85 5.09
CA PRO A 70 -0.16 14.14 5.13
C PRO A 70 0.29 14.62 3.76
N ASN A 71 0.19 15.94 3.52
CA ASN A 71 0.81 16.62 2.40
C ASN A 71 2.07 17.34 2.90
N VAL A 72 3.23 17.01 2.33
CA VAL A 72 4.53 17.62 2.64
C VAL A 72 5.15 18.10 1.34
N GLN A 73 5.11 19.40 1.13
CA GLN A 73 5.60 20.02 -0.10
C GLN A 73 7.11 19.88 -0.23
N ILE A 74 7.61 19.90 -1.46
CA ILE A 74 9.06 19.94 -1.73
C ILE A 74 9.65 21.20 -1.10
N GLY A 75 10.67 21.02 -0.27
CA GLY A 75 11.32 22.09 0.49
C GLY A 75 12.13 21.52 1.64
N GLU A 76 12.32 22.29 2.71
CA GLU A 76 13.11 21.87 3.87
C GLU A 76 12.57 20.59 4.53
N ASP A 77 11.23 20.43 4.50
CA ASP A 77 10.56 19.28 5.13
C ASP A 77 10.44 18.04 4.21
N ASN A 78 10.78 18.16 2.90
CA ASN A 78 10.74 17.05 1.95
C ASN A 78 11.76 17.28 0.85
N MET A 79 12.98 16.81 1.03
CA MET A 79 14.07 17.09 0.11
C MET A 79 15.09 15.98 0.00
N PHE A 80 15.75 15.95 -1.15
CA PHE A 80 16.97 15.15 -1.36
C PHE A 80 18.23 15.98 -1.22
N SER A 81 19.33 15.32 -0.85
CA SER A 81 20.70 15.83 -0.90
C SER A 81 21.71 14.68 -1.09
N PRO A 82 22.83 14.90 -1.80
CA PRO A 82 23.22 16.11 -2.53
C PRO A 82 22.44 16.27 -3.84
N GLY A 83 22.46 17.47 -4.38
CA GLY A 83 21.85 17.84 -5.65
C GLY A 83 20.52 18.55 -5.50
N GLU A 84 19.62 18.38 -6.49
CA GLU A 84 18.30 19.00 -6.48
C GLU A 84 17.44 18.44 -5.35
N ALA A 85 16.70 19.33 -4.67
CA ALA A 85 15.79 18.95 -3.59
C ALA A 85 14.61 18.11 -4.12
N ASP A 86 14.10 18.44 -5.31
CA ASP A 86 13.09 17.65 -6.02
C ASP A 86 13.76 16.59 -6.90
N ARG A 87 13.59 15.33 -6.56
CA ARG A 87 14.07 14.18 -7.33
C ARG A 87 12.92 13.26 -7.77
N GLY A 88 11.70 13.79 -7.77
CA GLY A 88 10.52 13.05 -8.16
C GLY A 88 9.74 12.42 -7.00
N GLN A 89 10.13 12.66 -5.74
CA GLN A 89 9.44 12.11 -4.57
C GLN A 89 7.99 12.60 -4.43
N PRO A 90 7.10 11.84 -3.74
CA PRO A 90 5.73 12.25 -3.48
C PRO A 90 5.66 13.48 -2.57
N THR A 91 4.55 14.23 -2.68
CA THR A 91 4.15 15.24 -1.68
C THR A 91 2.89 14.82 -0.92
N HIS A 92 2.16 13.83 -1.41
CA HIS A 92 1.01 13.23 -0.75
C HIS A 92 1.37 11.83 -0.27
N PHE A 93 1.16 11.53 1.01
CA PHE A 93 1.65 10.31 1.63
C PHE A 93 0.50 9.42 2.08
N LEU A 94 0.27 8.34 1.33
CA LEU A 94 -0.72 7.33 1.64
C LEU A 94 -0.42 6.64 2.98
N PRO A 95 -1.43 6.09 3.69
CA PRO A 95 -1.22 5.43 4.97
C PRO A 95 -0.30 4.22 4.89
N ARG A 96 0.25 3.86 6.06
CA ARG A 96 1.01 2.62 6.30
C ARG A 96 2.22 2.44 5.37
N ARG A 97 2.62 1.18 5.13
CA ARG A 97 3.82 0.83 4.36
C ARG A 97 3.55 0.93 2.87
N ASN A 98 4.30 1.79 2.20
CA ASN A 98 4.33 1.95 0.74
C ASN A 98 5.74 1.60 0.26
N ARG A 99 5.91 0.42 -0.33
CA ARG A 99 7.19 -0.09 -0.79
C ARG A 99 7.45 0.30 -2.23
N PHE A 100 8.72 0.58 -2.56
CA PHE A 100 9.14 0.88 -3.92
C PHE A 100 8.23 1.91 -4.60
N THR A 101 8.00 3.06 -3.91
CA THR A 101 7.03 4.06 -4.35
C THR A 101 7.55 4.88 -5.53
N PHE A 102 8.86 5.12 -5.60
CA PHE A 102 9.50 5.85 -6.68
C PHE A 102 10.98 5.50 -6.80
N GLU A 103 11.55 5.88 -7.93
CA GLU A 103 12.96 5.68 -8.25
C GLU A 103 13.66 7.01 -8.50
N VAL A 104 14.89 7.13 -8.06
CA VAL A 104 15.75 8.29 -8.31
C VAL A 104 16.96 7.84 -9.12
N ASN A 105 17.09 8.35 -10.34
CA ASN A 105 18.25 8.06 -11.16
C ASN A 105 19.50 8.80 -10.64
N VAL A 106 20.62 8.08 -10.57
CA VAL A 106 21.94 8.61 -10.25
C VAL A 106 22.94 8.18 -11.33
N PRO A 107 23.93 9.03 -11.68
CA PRO A 107 24.83 8.76 -12.79
C PRO A 107 25.81 7.62 -12.50
N SER A 108 26.43 7.09 -13.55
CA SER A 108 27.40 5.98 -13.49
C SER A 108 28.62 6.26 -12.60
N ASP A 109 29.00 7.52 -12.42
CA ASP A 109 30.10 7.97 -11.57
C ASP A 109 29.66 8.29 -10.13
N TRP A 110 28.49 7.80 -9.69
CA TRP A 110 27.98 8.05 -8.34
C TRP A 110 28.93 7.58 -7.24
N GLY A 111 29.56 6.41 -7.41
CA GLY A 111 30.54 5.86 -6.46
C GLY A 111 29.95 5.60 -5.07
N ASP A 112 30.71 5.95 -4.01
CA ASP A 112 30.33 5.70 -2.61
C ASP A 112 29.47 6.83 -1.98
N ARG A 113 28.99 7.78 -2.77
CA ARG A 113 28.13 8.86 -2.28
C ARG A 113 26.81 8.29 -1.78
N GLU A 114 26.28 8.93 -0.75
CA GLU A 114 24.92 8.66 -0.28
C GLU A 114 23.95 9.68 -0.85
N LEU A 115 22.76 9.22 -1.24
CA LEU A 115 21.61 10.05 -1.60
C LEU A 115 20.65 10.03 -0.40
N VAL A 116 20.48 11.18 0.26
CA VAL A 116 19.70 11.27 1.49
C VAL A 116 18.36 11.91 1.22
N TRP A 117 17.29 11.18 1.52
CA TRP A 117 15.92 11.72 1.54
C TRP A 117 15.56 12.12 2.96
N THR A 118 15.26 13.40 3.17
CA THR A 118 14.84 13.97 4.45
C THR A 118 13.33 14.26 4.40
N LEU A 119 12.62 13.81 5.42
CA LEU A 119 11.21 14.16 5.68
C LEU A 119 11.08 14.70 7.11
N ASP A 120 10.42 15.84 7.27
CA ASP A 120 9.91 16.31 8.57
C ASP A 120 8.39 16.34 8.53
N VAL A 121 7.77 15.57 9.41
CA VAL A 121 6.32 15.48 9.53
C VAL A 121 5.94 15.59 11.00
N ASN A 122 5.09 16.58 11.30
CA ASN A 122 4.68 16.88 12.67
C ASN A 122 5.85 17.20 13.62
N GLY A 123 6.95 17.82 13.10
CA GLY A 123 8.15 18.16 13.85
C GLY A 123 9.05 16.95 14.16
N VAL A 124 8.91 15.88 13.40
CA VAL A 124 9.73 14.66 13.52
C VAL A 124 10.50 14.45 12.22
N GLU A 125 11.75 14.90 12.19
CA GLU A 125 12.65 14.66 11.07
C GLU A 125 13.08 13.19 11.02
N ARG A 126 13.03 12.60 9.82
CA ARG A 126 13.49 11.24 9.47
C ARG A 126 14.25 11.25 8.17
N LYS A 127 15.22 10.33 8.04
CA LYS A 127 16.10 10.27 6.85
C LYS A 127 16.26 8.84 6.36
N ALA A 128 16.21 8.67 5.04
CA ALA A 128 16.64 7.46 4.35
C ALA A 128 17.94 7.72 3.58
N TYR A 129 18.86 6.77 3.62
CA TYR A 129 20.20 6.88 3.04
C TYR A 129 20.34 5.89 1.89
N GLY A 130 20.26 6.36 0.65
CA GLY A 130 20.47 5.58 -0.57
C GLY A 130 21.94 5.40 -0.87
N THR A 131 22.36 4.18 -1.19
CA THR A 131 23.76 3.79 -1.45
C THR A 131 23.83 2.73 -2.54
N LEU A 132 24.94 2.64 -3.27
CA LEU A 132 25.21 1.60 -4.28
C LEU A 132 25.95 0.38 -3.69
N LYS A 133 25.93 0.18 -2.37
CA LYS A 133 26.50 -1.04 -1.77
C LYS A 133 25.80 -2.28 -2.28
N ALA A 134 26.57 -3.33 -2.55
CA ALA A 134 26.08 -4.59 -3.14
C ALA A 134 24.97 -5.28 -2.33
N ASP A 135 24.96 -5.08 -0.99
CA ASP A 135 23.95 -5.64 -0.09
C ASP A 135 22.51 -5.10 -0.37
N TYR A 136 22.42 -3.97 -1.08
CA TYR A 136 21.17 -3.34 -1.47
C TYR A 136 20.81 -3.50 -2.95
N LEU A 137 21.51 -4.40 -3.66
CA LEU A 137 21.14 -4.71 -5.05
C LEU A 137 19.78 -5.40 -5.10
N VAL A 138 18.88 -4.86 -5.93
CA VAL A 138 17.50 -5.32 -6.05
C VAL A 138 17.22 -5.80 -7.47
N ASP A 139 16.65 -6.98 -7.58
CA ASP A 139 16.07 -7.54 -8.80
C ASP A 139 14.56 -7.80 -8.62
N ASN A 140 13.92 -8.30 -9.67
CA ASN A 140 12.49 -8.61 -9.63
C ASN A 140 12.14 -9.66 -8.55
N MET A 141 13.07 -10.56 -8.21
CA MET A 141 12.83 -11.55 -7.17
C MET A 141 12.84 -10.93 -5.77
N VAL A 142 13.72 -9.97 -5.53
CA VAL A 142 13.74 -9.20 -4.28
C VAL A 142 12.42 -8.40 -4.16
N ILE A 143 12.02 -7.70 -5.22
CA ILE A 143 10.75 -6.94 -5.23
C ILE A 143 9.58 -7.88 -4.94
N ALA A 144 9.44 -8.98 -5.67
CA ALA A 144 8.34 -9.93 -5.50
C ALA A 144 8.33 -10.58 -4.10
N SER A 145 9.49 -10.82 -3.48
CA SER A 145 9.56 -11.37 -2.13
C SER A 145 9.22 -10.35 -1.05
N GLU A 146 9.56 -9.08 -1.26
CA GLU A 146 9.29 -7.99 -0.31
C GLU A 146 7.85 -7.48 -0.38
N THR A 147 7.28 -7.40 -1.58
CA THR A 147 5.93 -6.86 -1.82
C THR A 147 4.91 -7.93 -2.17
N GLY A 148 5.37 -9.08 -2.62
CA GLY A 148 4.55 -10.08 -3.28
C GLY A 148 3.83 -11.04 -2.36
N SER A 149 3.06 -11.91 -3.00
CA SER A 149 2.26 -12.96 -2.36
C SER A 149 3.10 -14.09 -1.77
N LEU A 150 4.34 -14.26 -2.21
CA LEU A 150 5.18 -15.37 -1.75
C LEU A 150 5.75 -15.15 -0.35
N GLY A 151 5.85 -13.90 0.10
CA GLY A 151 6.52 -13.52 1.36
C GLY A 151 8.04 -13.57 1.26
N ALA A 152 8.71 -13.02 2.28
CA ALA A 152 10.15 -12.84 2.28
C ALA A 152 10.92 -14.17 2.12
N GLY A 153 11.91 -14.15 1.23
CA GLY A 153 12.85 -15.24 1.03
C GLY A 153 12.30 -16.46 0.27
N THR A 154 11.10 -16.36 -0.32
CA THR A 154 10.54 -17.45 -1.14
C THR A 154 10.60 -17.11 -2.62
N SER A 155 10.70 -18.15 -3.45
CA SER A 155 10.57 -18.03 -4.90
C SER A 155 9.99 -19.31 -5.49
N SER A 156 9.33 -19.17 -6.64
CA SER A 156 8.81 -20.29 -7.43
C SER A 156 9.30 -20.19 -8.88
N PRO A 157 9.18 -21.24 -9.70
CA PRO A 157 9.43 -21.10 -11.14
C PRO A 157 8.58 -20.02 -11.79
N GLU A 158 7.32 -19.90 -11.38
CA GLU A 158 6.36 -18.91 -11.84
C GLU A 158 6.81 -17.50 -11.47
N SER A 159 7.13 -17.22 -10.20
CA SER A 159 7.59 -15.91 -9.78
C SER A 159 8.91 -15.47 -10.44
N ARG A 160 9.77 -16.44 -10.84
CA ARG A 160 10.99 -16.14 -11.59
C ARG A 160 10.76 -15.87 -13.06
N ALA A 161 9.66 -16.36 -13.62
CA ALA A 161 9.26 -16.10 -15.02
C ALA A 161 8.42 -14.82 -15.16
N ASN A 162 7.82 -14.36 -14.08
CA ASN A 162 6.95 -13.20 -14.04
C ASN A 162 7.67 -11.92 -14.52
N MET A 163 7.00 -11.17 -15.38
CA MET A 163 7.41 -9.84 -15.86
C MET A 163 6.45 -8.79 -15.32
N PRO A 164 6.94 -7.57 -14.99
CA PRO A 164 6.04 -6.51 -14.52
C PRO A 164 4.94 -6.22 -15.55
N PRO A 165 3.71 -5.96 -15.11
CA PRO A 165 2.65 -5.48 -16.01
C PRO A 165 3.06 -4.16 -16.69
N ILE A 166 2.44 -3.81 -17.81
CA ILE A 166 2.73 -2.58 -18.56
C ILE A 166 1.50 -1.68 -18.51
N VAL A 167 1.64 -0.52 -17.87
CA VAL A 167 0.60 0.52 -17.81
C VAL A 167 0.79 1.51 -18.95
N THR A 168 -0.27 1.79 -19.69
CA THR A 168 -0.29 2.84 -20.71
C THR A 168 -1.52 3.72 -20.51
N VAL A 169 -1.30 4.94 -20.04
CA VAL A 169 -2.38 5.94 -19.88
C VAL A 169 -2.71 6.57 -21.23
N GLN A 170 -3.99 6.50 -21.62
CA GLN A 170 -4.44 7.02 -22.91
C GLN A 170 -4.54 8.55 -22.90
N GLY A 171 -4.17 9.17 -24.02
CA GLY A 171 -4.26 10.62 -24.27
C GLY A 171 -3.09 11.42 -23.67
N ASP A 172 -3.29 12.75 -23.48
CA ASP A 172 -2.20 13.64 -23.10
C ASP A 172 -1.75 13.40 -21.65
N GLN A 173 -0.46 13.55 -21.38
CA GLN A 173 0.13 13.40 -20.03
C GLN A 173 -0.23 14.57 -19.10
N ILE A 174 -0.61 15.72 -19.68
CA ILE A 174 -1.09 16.90 -18.94
C ILE A 174 -2.56 17.09 -19.26
N ARG A 175 -3.38 17.14 -18.21
CA ARG A 175 -4.83 17.34 -18.30
C ARG A 175 -5.21 18.68 -17.69
N ILE A 176 -6.33 19.23 -18.14
CA ILE A 176 -6.95 20.43 -17.55
C ILE A 176 -8.40 20.08 -17.25
N VAL A 177 -8.84 20.37 -16.02
CA VAL A 177 -10.23 20.18 -15.59
C VAL A 177 -10.60 21.27 -14.59
N ARG A 178 -11.89 21.57 -14.46
CA ARG A 178 -12.39 22.46 -13.42
C ARG A 178 -12.64 21.68 -12.12
N ALA A 179 -12.42 22.35 -10.98
CA ALA A 179 -12.80 21.79 -9.69
C ALA A 179 -14.27 21.36 -9.67
N GLY A 180 -14.55 20.22 -9.08
CA GLY A 180 -15.88 19.60 -9.05
C GLY A 180 -16.34 18.95 -10.36
N GLN A 181 -15.58 19.02 -11.45
CA GLN A 181 -15.91 18.32 -12.69
C GLN A 181 -15.15 17.00 -12.80
N PRO A 182 -15.81 15.92 -13.26
CA PRO A 182 -15.16 14.62 -13.45
C PRO A 182 -14.20 14.66 -14.63
N LEU A 183 -13.01 14.09 -14.44
CA LEU A 183 -12.03 13.79 -15.48
C LEU A 183 -12.00 12.27 -15.70
N SER A 184 -12.19 11.83 -16.94
CA SER A 184 -12.06 10.40 -17.30
C SER A 184 -10.60 10.03 -17.53
N LEU A 185 -10.17 8.96 -16.87
CA LEU A 185 -8.88 8.29 -17.07
C LEU A 185 -9.15 6.94 -17.73
N ARG A 186 -8.61 6.75 -18.91
CA ARG A 186 -8.65 5.47 -19.61
C ARG A 186 -7.25 4.91 -19.72
N THR A 187 -7.03 3.69 -19.22
CA THR A 187 -5.70 3.10 -19.07
C THR A 187 -5.72 1.67 -19.57
N SER A 188 -4.78 1.30 -20.44
CA SER A 188 -4.56 -0.10 -20.78
C SER A 188 -3.50 -0.70 -19.87
N VAL A 189 -3.72 -1.96 -19.48
CA VAL A 189 -2.73 -2.77 -18.76
C VAL A 189 -2.53 -4.06 -19.55
N ALA A 190 -1.28 -4.32 -19.91
CA ALA A 190 -0.84 -5.59 -20.48
C ALA A 190 -0.04 -6.36 -19.43
N ASP A 191 -0.25 -7.67 -19.34
CA ASP A 191 0.35 -8.56 -18.35
C ASP A 191 0.63 -9.94 -18.96
N ASP A 192 1.59 -10.68 -18.44
CA ASP A 192 1.91 -12.04 -18.89
C ASP A 192 1.03 -13.12 -18.24
N GLY A 193 0.18 -12.74 -17.30
CA GLY A 193 -0.72 -13.62 -16.55
C GLY A 193 -0.05 -14.34 -15.38
N LEU A 194 1.15 -13.90 -15.02
CA LEU A 194 1.90 -14.42 -13.87
C LEU A 194 2.02 -13.35 -12.76
N PRO A 195 2.12 -13.75 -11.50
CA PRO A 195 1.80 -15.07 -10.98
C PRO A 195 0.32 -15.40 -11.15
N THR A 196 -0.01 -16.68 -11.32
CA THR A 196 -1.41 -17.10 -11.47
C THR A 196 -2.30 -16.49 -10.38
N PRO A 197 -3.41 -15.85 -10.75
CA PRO A 197 -4.31 -15.23 -9.78
C PRO A 197 -4.79 -16.23 -8.71
N THR A 198 -4.79 -15.79 -7.47
CA THR A 198 -5.26 -16.61 -6.35
C THR A 198 -6.78 -16.70 -6.36
N ASP A 199 -7.32 -17.91 -6.44
CA ASP A 199 -8.71 -18.21 -6.13
C ASP A 199 -8.79 -18.99 -4.81
N PRO A 200 -9.07 -18.33 -3.69
CA PRO A 200 -9.10 -18.98 -2.37
C PRO A 200 -10.18 -20.05 -2.25
N VAL A 201 -11.26 -19.95 -3.02
CA VAL A 201 -12.34 -20.95 -3.01
C VAL A 201 -11.88 -22.19 -3.77
N GLN A 202 -11.27 -22.00 -4.95
CA GLN A 202 -10.74 -23.11 -5.73
C GLN A 202 -9.58 -23.83 -5.00
N GLU A 203 -8.71 -23.08 -4.34
CA GLU A 203 -7.65 -23.66 -3.49
C GLU A 203 -8.23 -24.51 -2.36
N ALA A 204 -9.28 -24.01 -1.68
CA ALA A 204 -9.96 -24.77 -0.62
C ALA A 204 -10.66 -26.02 -1.17
N ILE A 205 -11.25 -25.97 -2.36
CA ILE A 205 -11.85 -27.10 -3.06
C ILE A 205 -10.76 -28.16 -3.36
N ASN A 206 -9.66 -27.76 -3.98
CA ASN A 206 -8.56 -28.66 -4.31
C ASN A 206 -7.98 -29.34 -3.07
N PHE A 207 -7.82 -28.58 -1.97
CA PHE A 207 -7.37 -29.15 -0.70
C PHE A 207 -8.40 -30.10 -0.10
N ALA A 208 -9.70 -29.75 -0.09
CA ALA A 208 -10.76 -30.61 0.43
C ALA A 208 -10.86 -31.91 -0.37
N GLU A 209 -10.74 -31.85 -1.70
CA GLU A 209 -10.75 -33.04 -2.55
C GLU A 209 -9.55 -33.98 -2.24
N PHE A 210 -8.36 -33.40 -2.04
CA PHE A 210 -7.16 -34.16 -1.70
C PHE A 210 -7.26 -34.89 -0.35
N VAL A 211 -7.86 -34.25 0.68
CA VAL A 211 -7.88 -34.82 2.04
C VAL A 211 -9.13 -35.62 2.36
N GLY A 212 -10.26 -35.34 1.73
CA GLY A 212 -11.56 -35.92 2.10
C GLY A 212 -12.48 -36.26 0.92
N GLY A 213 -12.02 -36.05 -0.30
CA GLY A 213 -12.77 -36.34 -1.51
C GLY A 213 -14.05 -35.52 -1.69
N PRO A 214 -15.00 -35.98 -2.53
CA PRO A 214 -16.20 -35.20 -2.91
C PRO A 214 -17.08 -34.77 -1.73
N LEU A 215 -17.10 -35.55 -0.64
CA LEU A 215 -17.86 -35.19 0.56
C LEU A 215 -17.29 -33.98 1.28
N ALA A 216 -15.96 -33.83 1.32
CA ALA A 216 -15.32 -32.67 1.92
C ALA A 216 -15.51 -31.42 1.06
N VAL A 217 -15.49 -31.55 -0.25
CA VAL A 217 -15.76 -30.46 -1.21
C VAL A 217 -17.16 -29.86 -1.03
N ALA A 218 -18.17 -30.68 -0.71
CA ALA A 218 -19.54 -30.23 -0.50
C ALA A 218 -19.70 -29.17 0.62
N PHE A 219 -18.73 -29.06 1.53
CA PHE A 219 -18.70 -28.10 2.62
C PHE A 219 -17.88 -26.84 2.32
N VAL A 220 -17.20 -26.77 1.16
CA VAL A 220 -16.44 -25.59 0.77
C VAL A 220 -17.36 -24.58 0.10
N THR A 221 -17.54 -23.44 0.75
CA THR A 221 -18.27 -22.28 0.25
C THR A 221 -17.39 -21.04 0.38
N ALA A 222 -17.69 -19.98 -0.37
CA ALA A 222 -17.00 -18.70 -0.21
C ALA A 222 -17.06 -18.18 1.23
N GLU A 223 -18.20 -18.39 1.90
CA GLU A 223 -18.41 -17.99 3.30
C GLU A 223 -17.51 -18.80 4.26
N SER A 224 -17.45 -20.13 4.12
CA SER A 224 -16.59 -20.97 4.96
C SER A 224 -15.10 -20.69 4.76
N VAL A 225 -14.68 -20.34 3.53
CA VAL A 225 -13.31 -19.93 3.21
C VAL A 225 -13.01 -18.58 3.85
N ALA A 226 -13.92 -17.62 3.74
CA ALA A 226 -13.77 -16.30 4.36
C ALA A 226 -13.66 -16.41 5.90
N GLU A 227 -14.54 -17.18 6.55
CA GLU A 227 -14.49 -17.43 7.99
C GLU A 227 -13.17 -18.07 8.43
N ARG A 228 -12.67 -19.06 7.66
CA ARG A 228 -11.39 -19.70 7.94
C ARG A 228 -10.21 -18.72 7.79
N ARG A 229 -10.20 -17.88 6.76
CA ARG A 229 -9.15 -16.87 6.57
C ARG A 229 -9.12 -15.85 7.70
N LEU A 230 -10.29 -15.45 8.21
CA LEU A 230 -10.41 -14.53 9.34
C LEU A 230 -9.96 -15.13 10.68
N SER A 231 -10.19 -16.43 10.89
CA SER A 231 -9.87 -17.12 12.14
C SER A 231 -8.47 -17.70 12.16
N SER A 232 -7.80 -17.84 11.01
CA SER A 232 -6.46 -18.43 10.92
C SER A 232 -5.39 -17.38 11.23
N PRO A 233 -4.45 -17.65 12.14
CA PRO A 233 -3.33 -16.74 12.37
C PRO A 233 -2.42 -16.71 11.12
N PRO A 234 -1.72 -15.60 10.88
CA PRO A 234 -0.73 -15.55 9.81
C PRO A 234 0.39 -16.56 10.08
N ILE A 235 0.67 -17.39 9.06
CA ILE A 235 1.69 -18.45 9.14
C ILE A 235 3.05 -18.01 8.59
N LYS A 236 3.15 -16.80 8.07
CA LYS A 236 4.38 -16.21 7.52
C LYS A 236 4.78 -14.96 8.28
N VAL A 237 6.07 -14.64 8.25
CA VAL A 237 6.65 -13.46 8.90
C VAL A 237 6.12 -12.17 8.26
N THR A 238 5.92 -12.18 6.94
CA THR A 238 5.26 -11.10 6.20
C THR A 238 3.85 -11.52 5.82
N VAL A 239 2.89 -10.62 5.98
CA VAL A 239 1.52 -10.85 5.51
C VAL A 239 1.54 -10.91 3.99
N GLN A 240 1.00 -12.00 3.43
CA GLN A 240 0.98 -12.21 1.99
C GLN A 240 -0.04 -11.31 1.31
N LYS A 241 0.38 -10.74 0.20
CA LYS A 241 -0.49 -10.12 -0.79
C LYS A 241 -1.18 -11.19 -1.63
N VAL A 242 -2.42 -10.98 -1.99
CA VAL A 242 -3.16 -11.86 -2.91
C VAL A 242 -2.65 -11.63 -4.34
N ASN A 243 -2.36 -12.72 -5.08
CA ASN A 243 -2.03 -12.64 -6.51
C ASN A 243 -3.24 -12.24 -7.33
N GLY A 244 -3.00 -11.44 -8.34
CA GLY A 244 -3.98 -11.08 -9.34
C GLY A 244 -3.82 -9.65 -9.81
N LEU A 245 -3.93 -9.44 -11.11
CA LEU A 245 -3.75 -8.15 -11.74
C LEU A 245 -4.84 -7.16 -11.31
N PHE A 246 -4.43 -5.99 -10.88
CA PHE A 246 -5.31 -4.85 -10.65
C PHE A 246 -4.61 -3.54 -10.99
N LEU A 247 -5.38 -2.53 -11.35
CA LEU A 247 -4.93 -1.14 -11.48
C LEU A 247 -5.52 -0.32 -10.36
N SER A 248 -4.71 0.53 -9.73
CA SER A 248 -5.15 1.46 -8.68
C SER A 248 -4.60 2.85 -8.92
N TRP A 249 -5.50 3.84 -9.00
CA TRP A 249 -5.16 5.24 -9.11
C TRP A 249 -5.15 5.92 -7.74
N ASN A 250 -4.11 6.72 -7.48
CA ASN A 250 -3.93 7.44 -6.23
C ASN A 250 -3.37 8.85 -6.49
N VAL A 251 -3.46 9.72 -5.50
CA VAL A 251 -2.77 11.01 -5.53
C VAL A 251 -1.29 10.77 -5.19
N TYR A 252 -0.41 11.33 -6.00
CA TYR A 252 1.03 11.31 -5.78
C TYR A 252 1.55 12.66 -5.30
N ARG A 253 1.06 13.73 -5.94
CA ARG A 253 1.33 15.12 -5.57
C ARG A 253 0.06 15.94 -5.69
N GLY A 254 -0.10 16.90 -4.82
CA GLY A 254 -1.23 17.83 -4.78
C GLY A 254 -1.89 17.87 -3.41
N GLU A 255 -2.58 18.94 -3.16
CA GLU A 255 -3.37 19.17 -1.94
C GLU A 255 -4.86 19.13 -2.30
N GLY A 256 -5.69 18.94 -1.31
CA GLY A 256 -7.12 18.86 -1.49
C GLY A 256 -7.61 17.43 -1.68
N LYS A 257 -8.92 17.30 -1.57
CA LYS A 257 -9.57 16.00 -1.65
C LYS A 257 -9.80 15.60 -3.11
N VAL A 258 -9.41 14.37 -3.42
CA VAL A 258 -9.61 13.72 -4.72
C VAL A 258 -10.49 12.49 -4.53
N THR A 259 -11.48 12.33 -5.41
CA THR A 259 -12.41 11.20 -5.36
C THR A 259 -12.32 10.41 -6.66
N PHE A 260 -12.17 9.10 -6.56
CA PHE A 260 -12.13 8.17 -7.68
C PHE A 260 -13.41 7.33 -7.73
N ASP A 261 -13.92 7.10 -8.92
CA ASP A 261 -15.06 6.23 -9.20
C ASP A 261 -14.73 5.30 -10.39
N PRO A 262 -14.71 3.98 -10.18
CA PRO A 262 -14.98 3.26 -8.93
C PRO A 262 -13.92 3.52 -7.82
N PRO A 263 -14.25 3.25 -6.54
CA PRO A 263 -13.28 3.30 -5.44
C PRO A 263 -12.10 2.40 -5.71
N GLN A 264 -10.89 2.93 -5.57
CA GLN A 264 -9.66 2.24 -5.91
C GLN A 264 -9.21 1.27 -4.80
N SER A 265 -8.58 0.16 -5.21
CA SER A 265 -7.88 -0.71 -4.27
C SER A 265 -6.67 0.02 -3.68
N LYS A 266 -6.38 -0.23 -2.42
CA LYS A 266 -5.23 0.38 -1.75
C LYS A 266 -3.93 -0.29 -2.17
N PRO A 267 -2.92 0.46 -2.64
CA PRO A 267 -1.63 -0.11 -3.01
C PRO A 267 -0.70 -0.37 -1.81
N TRP A 268 -1.16 -0.13 -0.58
CA TRP A 268 -0.38 -0.31 0.66
C TRP A 268 -0.90 -1.46 1.52
N GLU A 269 -0.07 -1.93 2.45
CA GLU A 269 -0.38 -2.99 3.39
C GLU A 269 -1.47 -2.57 4.39
N ASP A 270 -2.73 -2.83 4.06
CA ASP A 270 -3.86 -2.71 4.97
C ASP A 270 -4.42 -4.10 5.26
N THR A 271 -4.04 -4.66 6.39
CA THR A 271 -4.41 -6.01 6.82
C THR A 271 -5.75 -6.09 7.55
N ARG A 272 -6.46 -4.96 7.68
CA ARG A 272 -7.78 -4.92 8.34
C ARG A 272 -8.79 -5.72 7.53
N THR A 273 -9.73 -6.36 8.23
CA THR A 273 -10.65 -7.35 7.67
C THR A 273 -11.41 -6.91 6.42
N SER A 274 -11.90 -5.67 6.42
CA SER A 274 -12.69 -5.10 5.30
C SER A 274 -11.90 -4.11 4.46
N ALA A 275 -10.58 -4.13 4.55
CA ALA A 275 -9.76 -3.23 3.76
C ALA A 275 -9.86 -3.59 2.26
N ASN A 276 -10.06 -2.58 1.42
CA ASN A 276 -9.93 -2.72 -0.03
C ASN A 276 -8.43 -2.70 -0.40
N SER A 277 -7.70 -3.74 0.00
CA SER A 277 -6.26 -3.88 -0.16
C SER A 277 -5.90 -5.34 -0.40
N PRO A 278 -4.94 -5.65 -1.29
CA PRO A 278 -4.47 -7.02 -1.54
C PRO A 278 -3.97 -7.78 -0.31
N TRP A 279 -3.63 -7.09 0.77
CA TRP A 279 -3.28 -7.69 2.06
C TRP A 279 -4.48 -7.90 2.99
N GLY A 280 -5.66 -7.39 2.62
CA GLY A 280 -6.90 -7.59 3.38
C GLY A 280 -7.36 -9.05 3.32
N ALA A 281 -7.79 -9.60 4.46
CA ALA A 281 -8.13 -11.01 4.57
C ALA A 281 -9.25 -11.48 3.63
N LEU A 282 -10.15 -10.59 3.23
CA LEU A 282 -11.29 -10.89 2.36
C LEU A 282 -11.17 -10.24 0.96
N TRP A 283 -10.06 -9.59 0.67
CA TRP A 283 -9.87 -8.97 -0.63
C TRP A 283 -9.70 -10.04 -1.72
N LEU A 284 -10.34 -9.82 -2.85
CA LEU A 284 -10.17 -10.58 -4.08
C LEU A 284 -9.77 -9.62 -5.19
N PRO A 285 -8.93 -10.05 -6.14
CA PRO A 285 -8.60 -9.24 -7.30
C PRO A 285 -9.89 -8.82 -8.03
N PRO A 286 -10.04 -7.56 -8.43
CA PRO A 286 -11.15 -7.16 -9.30
C PRO A 286 -11.05 -7.91 -10.63
N ALA A 287 -12.19 -8.09 -11.29
CA ALA A 287 -12.21 -8.67 -12.63
C ALA A 287 -11.39 -7.80 -13.59
N VAL A 288 -10.46 -8.42 -14.31
CA VAL A 288 -9.73 -7.74 -15.37
C VAL A 288 -10.71 -7.47 -16.52
N PRO A 289 -10.81 -6.21 -17.04
CA PRO A 289 -11.65 -5.91 -18.18
C PRO A 289 -11.28 -6.78 -19.40
N GLU A 290 -12.28 -7.28 -20.15
CA GLU A 290 -12.05 -8.19 -21.29
C GLU A 290 -11.16 -7.56 -22.38
N ASP A 291 -11.23 -6.23 -22.54
CA ASP A 291 -10.41 -5.47 -23.49
C ASP A 291 -9.10 -4.94 -22.89
N GLY A 292 -8.79 -5.29 -21.63
CA GLY A 292 -7.62 -4.79 -20.89
C GLY A 292 -7.66 -3.29 -20.60
N MET A 293 -8.83 -2.64 -20.73
CA MET A 293 -9.00 -1.19 -20.56
C MET A 293 -9.71 -0.88 -19.25
N TYR A 294 -9.06 -0.10 -18.41
CA TYR A 294 -9.61 0.39 -17.16
C TYR A 294 -10.09 1.84 -17.33
N ASP A 295 -11.34 2.07 -17.04
CA ASP A 295 -11.96 3.40 -17.04
C ASP A 295 -12.21 3.86 -15.60
N VAL A 296 -11.65 5.01 -15.22
CA VAL A 296 -11.79 5.61 -13.89
C VAL A 296 -12.18 7.07 -14.06
N SER A 297 -13.17 7.52 -13.30
CA SER A 297 -13.53 8.93 -13.18
C SER A 297 -12.85 9.51 -11.94
N VAL A 298 -12.22 10.68 -12.06
CA VAL A 298 -11.59 11.38 -10.95
C VAL A 298 -12.16 12.78 -10.82
N THR A 299 -12.48 13.20 -9.60
CA THR A 299 -12.99 14.55 -9.28
C THR A 299 -12.11 15.16 -8.20
N PHE A 300 -11.73 16.43 -8.42
CA PHE A 300 -10.92 17.24 -7.53
C PHE A 300 -11.79 18.30 -6.88
N ASP A 301 -11.77 18.43 -5.56
CA ASP A 301 -12.59 19.38 -4.86
C ASP A 301 -12.00 20.80 -4.90
N GLU A 302 -10.69 20.95 -5.12
CA GLU A 302 -9.97 22.22 -5.04
C GLU A 302 -9.09 22.46 -6.27
N PRO A 303 -8.94 23.72 -6.74
CA PRO A 303 -7.98 24.11 -7.78
C PRO A 303 -6.54 23.83 -7.32
N GLY A 304 -5.67 23.46 -8.27
CA GLY A 304 -4.27 23.18 -7.98
C GLY A 304 -3.59 22.34 -9.05
N ASN A 305 -2.33 22.02 -8.82
CA ASN A 305 -1.56 21.11 -9.66
C ASN A 305 -1.45 19.75 -8.97
N TYR A 306 -1.96 18.73 -9.62
CA TYR A 306 -1.96 17.37 -9.10
C TYR A 306 -1.12 16.47 -10.00
N THR A 307 -0.44 15.52 -9.38
CA THR A 307 0.09 14.33 -10.09
C THR A 307 -0.66 13.13 -9.58
N LEU A 308 -1.32 12.41 -10.48
CA LEU A 308 -1.93 11.14 -10.19
C LEU A 308 -0.99 10.00 -10.55
N TRP A 309 -1.04 8.95 -9.76
CA TRP A 309 -0.22 7.76 -9.84
C TRP A 309 -1.11 6.53 -10.01
N GLY A 310 -1.01 5.87 -11.17
CA GLY A 310 -1.69 4.63 -11.48
C GLY A 310 -0.73 3.47 -11.42
N ARG A 311 -0.87 2.59 -10.42
CA ARG A 311 -0.08 1.38 -10.27
C ARG A 311 -0.88 0.17 -10.76
N ALA A 312 -0.36 -0.54 -11.77
CA ALA A 312 -0.78 -1.91 -12.05
C ALA A 312 0.12 -2.87 -11.28
N ASP A 313 -0.49 -3.86 -10.64
CA ASP A 313 0.19 -4.81 -9.76
C ASP A 313 -0.46 -6.20 -9.98
N ASP A 314 0.37 -7.22 -10.24
CA ASP A 314 -0.05 -8.60 -10.51
C ASP A 314 -0.06 -9.49 -9.26
N GLY A 315 0.40 -8.93 -8.13
CA GLY A 315 0.64 -9.66 -6.88
C GLY A 315 2.12 -9.91 -6.63
N GLY A 316 2.95 -10.02 -7.66
CA GLY A 316 4.40 -10.17 -7.58
C GLY A 316 5.16 -8.89 -7.89
N LEU A 317 4.89 -8.33 -9.04
CA LEU A 317 5.56 -7.15 -9.58
C LEU A 317 4.53 -6.05 -9.90
N PHE A 318 5.03 -4.88 -10.24
CA PHE A 318 4.17 -3.74 -10.55
C PHE A 318 4.84 -2.81 -11.59
N HIS A 319 4.01 -1.96 -12.20
CA HIS A 319 4.46 -0.86 -13.04
C HIS A 319 3.56 0.37 -12.83
N ASP A 320 4.17 1.54 -12.89
CA ASP A 320 3.55 2.81 -12.58
C ASP A 320 3.37 3.69 -13.79
N GLY A 321 2.19 4.30 -13.91
CA GLY A 321 1.89 5.35 -14.87
C GLY A 321 1.52 6.64 -14.15
N TYR A 322 1.93 7.80 -14.69
CA TYR A 322 1.68 9.10 -14.08
C TYR A 322 0.99 10.04 -15.06
N ILE A 323 0.14 10.91 -14.53
CA ILE A 323 -0.40 12.06 -15.26
C ILE A 323 -0.37 13.30 -14.38
N THR A 324 -0.21 14.47 -15.01
CA THR A 324 -0.36 15.77 -14.36
C THR A 324 -1.73 16.33 -14.66
N VAL A 325 -2.42 16.86 -13.64
CA VAL A 325 -3.73 17.48 -13.79
C VAL A 325 -3.68 18.90 -13.23
N ASN A 326 -3.93 19.89 -14.09
CA ASN A 326 -4.09 21.28 -13.72
C ASN A 326 -5.58 21.52 -13.47
N VAL A 327 -5.96 21.66 -12.21
CA VAL A 327 -7.34 21.91 -11.80
C VAL A 327 -7.55 23.42 -11.68
N THR A 328 -8.51 23.94 -12.43
CA THR A 328 -8.89 25.37 -12.45
C THR A 328 -10.15 25.61 -11.63
N GLU A 329 -10.45 26.91 -11.35
CA GLU A 329 -11.69 27.33 -10.70
C GLU A 329 -12.95 27.00 -11.52
#